data_3d54144842c7feb416a280b664f2a5d2
#
_entry.id   3d54144842c7feb416a280b664f2a5d2
#
_cell.length_a   1.000
_cell.length_b   1.000
_cell.length_c   1.000
_cell.angle_alpha   90.00
_cell.angle_beta   90.00
_cell.angle_gamma   90.00
#
_symmetry.space_group_name_H-M   'P 1'
#
loop_
_entity.id
_entity.type
_entity.pdbx_description
1 polymer ?
#
loop_
_entity_poly.entity_id
_entity_poly.type
_entity_poly.pdbx_seq_one_letter_code
_entity_poly.pdbx_strand_id
1 'polypeptide(L)'
;MESRMMELMEAIQESEGQAERRVLTLLGGRYISEKALVIDGKIVWESRKNGYFHGYTDEIKNITESGITYIGNEKVFCDTLGQEKQIVICGAGHVSIPVIKMAVMMDCEVIVLEDRPMYADHARMAGASQVICEPFEEALDKIQGSADTYFVILTRGHRYDQICLEKIAAKEHAYIGMIGSRRRTALVKQSLAEKGVDQEVLDAVYTPIGLDIGAQTPAAVSYTHLRA
;
A
#
# COMPACT_ATOMS: atom_id res chain seq x y z
N MET A 1 30.24 17.47 -0.95
CA MET A 1 29.00 16.94 -1.54
C MET A 1 28.65 15.59 -0.91
N GLU A 2 29.57 14.64 -0.80
CA GLU A 2 29.37 13.35 -0.16
C GLU A 2 28.89 13.42 1.30
N SER A 3 29.49 14.29 2.14
CA SER A 3 29.09 14.44 3.55
C SER A 3 27.60 14.83 3.70
N ARG A 4 27.11 15.75 2.87
CA ARG A 4 25.69 16.18 2.96
C ARG A 4 24.67 15.17 2.42
N MET A 5 25.10 14.30 1.50
CA MET A 5 24.25 13.19 1.07
C MET A 5 24.13 12.14 2.18
N MET A 6 25.22 11.88 2.92
CA MET A 6 25.18 11.00 4.10
C MET A 6 24.27 11.56 5.19
N GLU A 7 24.36 12.87 5.49
CA GLU A 7 23.46 13.53 6.45
C GLU A 7 21.98 13.38 6.03
N LEU A 8 21.66 13.49 4.73
CA LEU A 8 20.30 13.26 4.23
C LEU A 8 19.86 11.81 4.44
N MET A 9 20.73 10.83 4.13
CA MET A 9 20.42 9.42 4.30
C MET A 9 20.21 9.06 5.78
N GLU A 10 21.03 9.61 6.68
CA GLU A 10 20.84 9.46 8.12
C GLU A 10 19.50 10.05 8.58
N ALA A 11 19.17 11.28 8.14
CA ALA A 11 17.89 11.91 8.47
C ALA A 11 16.68 11.14 7.93
N ILE A 12 16.80 10.52 6.75
CA ILE A 12 15.77 9.63 6.18
C ILE A 12 15.62 8.38 7.06
N GLN A 13 16.71 7.74 7.46
CA GLN A 13 16.68 6.55 8.32
C GLN A 13 16.09 6.86 9.71
N GLU A 14 16.52 7.96 10.33
CA GLU A 14 15.99 8.39 11.64
C GLU A 14 14.50 8.73 11.60
N SER A 15 13.98 9.09 10.43
CA SER A 15 12.56 9.39 10.23
C SER A 15 11.71 8.15 9.85
N GLU A 16 12.28 6.96 9.82
CA GLU A 16 11.58 5.74 9.48
C GLU A 16 10.39 5.50 10.43
N GLY A 17 9.20 5.20 9.84
CA GLY A 17 7.96 5.06 10.61
C GLY A 17 7.15 6.34 10.83
N GLN A 18 7.61 7.50 10.37
CA GLN A 18 6.82 8.74 10.37
C GLN A 18 5.91 8.80 9.14
N ALA A 19 4.70 9.39 9.30
CA ALA A 19 3.60 9.21 8.36
C ALA A 19 3.85 9.82 6.97
N GLU A 20 4.30 11.07 6.88
CA GLU A 20 4.49 11.74 5.58
C GLU A 20 5.93 12.23 5.43
N ARG A 21 6.72 11.51 4.65
CA ARG A 21 8.12 11.85 4.38
C ARG A 21 8.34 12.15 2.91
N ARG A 22 9.01 13.24 2.60
CA ARG A 22 9.27 13.66 1.21
C ARG A 22 10.65 14.26 1.06
N VAL A 23 11.33 13.94 -0.03
CA VAL A 23 12.55 14.63 -0.45
C VAL A 23 12.22 15.54 -1.63
N LEU A 24 12.42 16.81 -1.44
CA LEU A 24 12.31 17.81 -2.50
C LEU A 24 13.68 18.03 -3.13
N THR A 25 13.74 18.09 -4.46
CA THR A 25 14.96 18.38 -5.21
C THR A 25 14.70 19.48 -6.21
N LEU A 26 15.45 20.56 -6.13
CA LEU A 26 15.37 21.67 -7.08
C LEU A 26 15.97 21.28 -8.42
N LEU A 27 15.20 21.40 -9.50
CA LEU A 27 15.59 20.97 -10.85
C LEU A 27 16.10 22.12 -11.73
N GLY A 28 16.04 23.36 -11.26
CA GLY A 28 16.43 24.54 -12.04
C GLY A 28 16.93 25.69 -11.18
N GLY A 29 17.24 26.81 -11.85
CA GLY A 29 17.62 28.05 -11.22
C GLY A 29 19.03 28.08 -10.61
N ARG A 30 19.27 29.14 -9.83
CA ARG A 30 20.58 29.39 -9.19
C ARG A 30 20.98 28.31 -8.18
N TYR A 31 20.01 27.64 -7.60
CA TYR A 31 20.18 26.66 -6.52
C TYR A 31 19.87 25.22 -6.96
N ILE A 32 20.03 24.94 -8.24
CA ILE A 32 19.83 23.59 -8.81
C ILE A 32 20.54 22.52 -7.97
N SER A 33 19.86 21.37 -7.80
CA SER A 33 20.27 20.24 -6.96
C SER A 33 20.17 20.47 -5.44
N GLU A 34 19.68 21.63 -4.99
CA GLU A 34 19.34 21.80 -3.59
C GLU A 34 18.24 20.84 -3.18
N LYS A 35 18.35 20.27 -1.97
CA LYS A 35 17.43 19.27 -1.44
C LYS A 35 16.90 19.68 -0.08
N ALA A 36 15.68 19.27 0.21
CA ALA A 36 15.09 19.35 1.54
C ALA A 36 14.38 18.03 1.87
N LEU A 37 14.50 17.57 3.12
CA LEU A 37 13.66 16.53 3.69
C LEU A 37 12.51 17.20 4.43
N VAL A 38 11.30 16.81 4.07
CA VAL A 38 10.05 17.29 4.64
C VAL A 38 9.35 16.15 5.35
N ILE A 39 8.96 16.36 6.59
CA ILE A 39 8.20 15.41 7.40
C ILE A 39 6.96 16.12 7.93
N ASP A 40 5.77 15.56 7.72
CA ASP A 40 4.49 16.14 8.12
C ASP A 40 4.36 17.63 7.74
N GLY A 41 4.76 17.95 6.50
CA GLY A 41 4.73 19.29 5.95
C GLY A 41 5.77 20.27 6.51
N LYS A 42 6.73 19.82 7.35
CA LYS A 42 7.80 20.64 7.92
C LYS A 42 9.15 20.23 7.35
N ILE A 43 9.97 21.22 7.00
CA ILE A 43 11.35 20.97 6.60
C ILE A 43 12.16 20.60 7.86
N VAL A 44 12.69 19.36 7.88
CA VAL A 44 13.54 18.86 8.98
C VAL A 44 15.02 18.88 8.62
N TRP A 45 15.35 18.85 7.35
CA TRP A 45 16.71 18.92 6.86
C TRP A 45 16.77 19.66 5.52
N GLU A 46 17.81 20.44 5.31
CA GLU A 46 18.10 21.16 4.06
C GLU A 46 19.57 20.99 3.66
N SER A 47 19.83 20.77 2.39
CA SER A 47 21.18 20.70 1.85
C SER A 47 21.93 22.03 1.95
N ARG A 48 21.21 23.13 2.08
CA ARG A 48 21.73 24.48 2.30
C ARG A 48 20.91 25.17 3.38
N LYS A 49 21.55 25.56 4.49
CA LYS A 49 20.88 26.29 5.58
C LYS A 49 20.29 27.60 5.07
N ASN A 50 19.01 27.84 5.33
CA ASN A 50 18.22 28.94 4.81
C ASN A 50 18.30 29.04 3.28
N GLY A 51 18.23 27.90 2.59
CA GLY A 51 18.26 27.78 1.15
C GLY A 51 16.94 28.17 0.49
N TYR A 52 16.74 27.69 -0.74
CA TYR A 52 15.53 28.01 -1.53
C TYR A 52 14.25 27.63 -0.81
N PHE A 53 14.19 26.43 -0.28
CA PHE A 53 12.98 25.87 0.32
C PHE A 53 12.53 26.60 1.59
N HIS A 54 13.47 27.24 2.30
CA HIS A 54 13.16 27.96 3.54
C HIS A 54 12.14 29.09 3.36
N GLY A 55 12.09 29.71 2.18
CA GLY A 55 11.16 30.79 1.85
C GLY A 55 9.75 30.33 1.45
N TYR A 56 9.50 29.03 1.30
CA TYR A 56 8.29 28.49 0.70
C TYR A 56 7.60 27.40 1.56
N THR A 57 7.72 27.50 2.87
CA THR A 57 7.20 26.50 3.82
C THR A 57 5.70 26.25 3.68
N ASP A 58 4.90 27.26 3.32
CA ASP A 58 3.45 27.10 3.15
C ASP A 58 3.08 26.41 1.82
N GLU A 59 3.85 26.64 0.76
CA GLU A 59 3.66 25.94 -0.53
C GLU A 59 4.05 24.46 -0.40
N ILE A 60 5.13 24.16 0.33
CA ILE A 60 5.64 22.81 0.57
C ILE A 60 4.63 21.92 1.29
N LYS A 61 3.84 22.44 2.21
CA LYS A 61 2.79 21.68 2.91
C LYS A 61 1.74 21.09 1.98
N ASN A 62 1.48 21.74 0.85
CA ASN A 62 0.44 21.35 -0.11
C ASN A 62 0.93 20.34 -1.16
N ILE A 63 2.22 19.97 -1.16
CA ILE A 63 2.78 19.00 -2.09
C ILE A 63 2.64 17.63 -1.44
N THR A 64 1.71 16.80 -1.91
CA THR A 64 1.40 15.50 -1.32
C THR A 64 1.78 14.31 -2.22
N GLU A 65 2.05 14.55 -3.51
CA GLU A 65 2.30 13.50 -4.49
C GLU A 65 3.73 13.53 -5.02
N SER A 66 4.26 12.35 -5.36
CA SER A 66 5.54 12.23 -6.07
C SER A 66 5.42 12.78 -7.48
N GLY A 67 6.48 13.42 -7.95
CA GLY A 67 6.54 13.93 -9.31
C GLY A 67 7.13 15.32 -9.42
N ILE A 68 6.93 15.93 -10.59
CA ILE A 68 7.43 17.26 -10.88
C ILE A 68 6.35 18.30 -10.56
N THR A 69 6.70 19.25 -9.71
CA THR A 69 5.86 20.39 -9.35
C THR A 69 6.63 21.70 -9.43
N TYR A 70 5.99 22.80 -9.06
CA TYR A 70 6.62 24.11 -8.96
C TYR A 70 6.48 24.63 -7.52
N ILE A 71 7.56 25.22 -7.00
CA ILE A 71 7.58 25.98 -5.76
C ILE A 71 8.09 27.36 -6.13
N GLY A 72 7.28 28.39 -5.91
CA GLY A 72 7.56 29.70 -6.47
C GLY A 72 7.70 29.63 -8.00
N ASN A 73 8.83 30.07 -8.53
CA ASN A 73 9.11 30.05 -9.98
C ASN A 73 10.01 28.91 -10.43
N GLU A 74 10.42 28.03 -9.51
CA GLU A 74 11.38 26.98 -9.82
C GLU A 74 10.71 25.60 -9.87
N LYS A 75 11.25 24.77 -10.77
CA LYS A 75 10.82 23.41 -10.96
C LYS A 75 11.45 22.50 -9.90
N VAL A 76 10.62 21.72 -9.23
CA VAL A 76 11.00 20.85 -8.12
C VAL A 76 10.55 19.42 -8.41
N PHE A 77 11.38 18.44 -8.11
CA PHE A 77 10.99 17.04 -8.02
C PHE A 77 10.68 16.73 -6.56
N CYS A 78 9.48 16.22 -6.32
CA CYS A 78 9.06 15.65 -5.04
C CYS A 78 9.16 14.14 -5.12
N ASP A 79 9.86 13.55 -4.17
CA ASP A 79 9.96 12.10 -3.99
C ASP A 79 9.37 11.75 -2.62
N THR A 80 8.23 11.04 -2.60
CA THR A 80 7.59 10.59 -1.36
C THR A 80 8.26 9.31 -0.89
N LEU A 81 8.69 9.31 0.37
CA LEU A 81 9.44 8.21 0.97
C LEU A 81 8.54 7.30 1.79
N GLY A 82 8.75 5.99 1.67
CA GLY A 82 8.08 5.01 2.50
C GLY A 82 6.60 4.78 2.16
N GLN A 83 6.14 5.26 1.03
CA GLN A 83 4.85 4.90 0.44
C GLN A 83 5.02 3.70 -0.51
N GLU A 84 5.68 2.64 -0.03
CA GLU A 84 5.62 1.37 -0.74
C GLU A 84 4.19 0.84 -0.61
N LYS A 85 3.55 0.64 -1.75
CA LYS A 85 2.21 0.04 -1.77
C LYS A 85 2.29 -1.35 -1.15
N GLN A 86 1.57 -1.53 -0.06
CA GLN A 86 1.50 -2.78 0.66
C GLN A 86 0.28 -3.58 0.19
N ILE A 87 0.51 -4.79 -0.28
CA ILE A 87 -0.56 -5.71 -0.67
C ILE A 87 -0.67 -6.81 0.39
N VAL A 88 -1.77 -6.82 1.13
CA VAL A 88 -2.08 -7.83 2.12
C VAL A 88 -3.04 -8.85 1.52
N ILE A 89 -2.58 -10.08 1.33
CA ILE A 89 -3.34 -11.16 0.70
C ILE A 89 -3.82 -12.14 1.77
N CYS A 90 -5.13 -12.28 1.92
CA CYS A 90 -5.74 -13.29 2.78
C CYS A 90 -5.96 -14.59 2.00
N GLY A 91 -5.14 -15.59 2.24
CA GLY A 91 -5.13 -16.89 1.58
C GLY A 91 -4.00 -17.08 0.58
N ALA A 92 -3.39 -18.27 0.57
CA ALA A 92 -2.28 -18.65 -0.30
C ALA A 92 -2.65 -19.80 -1.27
N GLY A 93 -3.86 -19.76 -1.82
CA GLY A 93 -4.34 -20.75 -2.79
C GLY A 93 -3.74 -20.56 -4.20
N HIS A 94 -4.20 -21.40 -5.15
CA HIS A 94 -3.69 -21.40 -6.53
C HIS A 94 -3.83 -20.05 -7.26
N VAL A 95 -4.83 -19.23 -6.92
CA VAL A 95 -5.00 -17.90 -7.48
C VAL A 95 -4.07 -16.89 -6.80
N SER A 96 -3.81 -17.05 -5.52
CA SER A 96 -2.93 -16.13 -4.77
C SER A 96 -1.47 -16.18 -5.23
N ILE A 97 -0.96 -17.37 -5.60
CA ILE A 97 0.44 -17.53 -5.99
C ILE A 97 0.84 -16.66 -7.21
N PRO A 98 0.11 -16.64 -8.32
CA PRO A 98 0.39 -15.72 -9.40
C PRO A 98 0.22 -14.24 -9.02
N VAL A 99 -0.77 -13.90 -8.16
CA VAL A 99 -0.94 -12.51 -7.66
C VAL A 99 0.31 -12.07 -6.90
N ILE A 100 0.82 -12.91 -5.97
CA ILE A 100 2.07 -12.64 -5.22
C ILE A 100 3.22 -12.37 -6.19
N LYS A 101 3.46 -13.27 -7.16
CA LYS A 101 4.57 -13.12 -8.12
C LYS A 101 4.47 -11.84 -8.94
N MET A 102 3.28 -11.47 -9.39
CA MET A 102 3.08 -10.24 -10.17
C MET A 102 3.26 -9.00 -9.29
N ALA A 103 2.76 -9.01 -8.05
CA ALA A 103 2.92 -7.91 -7.11
C ALA A 103 4.41 -7.67 -6.75
N VAL A 104 5.16 -8.75 -6.50
CA VAL A 104 6.62 -8.69 -6.29
C VAL A 104 7.35 -8.14 -7.53
N MET A 105 6.94 -8.55 -8.73
CA MET A 105 7.52 -8.02 -9.98
C MET A 105 7.24 -6.52 -10.18
N MET A 106 6.22 -5.97 -9.51
CA MET A 106 5.89 -4.54 -9.50
C MET A 106 6.48 -3.79 -8.30
N ASP A 107 7.45 -4.40 -7.61
CA ASP A 107 8.13 -3.84 -6.42
C ASP A 107 7.16 -3.46 -5.28
N CYS A 108 6.02 -4.17 -5.15
CA CYS A 108 5.11 -4.00 -4.02
C CYS A 108 5.59 -4.81 -2.81
N GLU A 109 5.40 -4.28 -1.61
CA GLU A 109 5.50 -5.07 -0.39
C GLU A 109 4.31 -6.04 -0.32
N VAL A 110 4.59 -7.35 -0.25
CA VAL A 110 3.54 -8.38 -0.24
C VAL A 110 3.53 -9.13 1.08
N ILE A 111 2.45 -8.95 1.85
CA ILE A 111 2.19 -9.69 3.09
C ILE A 111 1.11 -10.74 2.81
N VAL A 112 1.37 -11.99 3.18
CA VAL A 112 0.39 -13.08 2.99
C VAL A 112 -0.03 -13.66 4.32
N LEU A 113 -1.34 -13.79 4.53
CA LEU A 113 -1.96 -14.42 5.68
C LEU A 113 -2.54 -15.77 5.25
N GLU A 114 -2.14 -16.84 5.91
CA GLU A 114 -2.63 -18.19 5.60
C GLU A 114 -2.59 -19.07 6.86
N ASP A 115 -3.66 -19.82 7.12
CA ASP A 115 -3.77 -20.67 8.32
C ASP A 115 -3.19 -22.08 8.15
N ARG A 116 -2.75 -22.45 6.94
CA ARG A 116 -2.20 -23.78 6.63
C ARG A 116 -0.72 -23.69 6.27
N PRO A 117 0.17 -24.37 7.03
CA PRO A 117 1.63 -24.26 6.84
C PRO A 117 2.10 -24.55 5.42
N MET A 118 1.60 -25.60 4.78
CA MET A 118 2.00 -25.97 3.42
C MET A 118 1.71 -24.87 2.39
N TYR A 119 0.58 -24.16 2.51
CA TYR A 119 0.23 -23.05 1.61
C TYR A 119 1.02 -21.79 1.96
N ALA A 120 1.31 -21.56 3.24
CA ALA A 120 2.18 -20.49 3.68
C ALA A 120 3.60 -20.64 3.08
N ASP A 121 4.12 -21.88 3.01
CA ASP A 121 5.42 -22.15 2.35
C ASP A 121 5.38 -21.85 0.85
N HIS A 122 4.29 -22.16 0.16
CA HIS A 122 4.11 -21.79 -1.25
C HIS A 122 4.14 -20.27 -1.44
N ALA A 123 3.56 -19.49 -0.53
CA ALA A 123 3.60 -18.02 -0.58
C ALA A 123 5.03 -17.48 -0.37
N ARG A 124 5.81 -18.04 0.57
CA ARG A 124 7.23 -17.71 0.76
C ARG A 124 8.04 -18.00 -0.50
N MET A 125 7.84 -19.17 -1.11
CA MET A 125 8.50 -19.55 -2.36
C MET A 125 8.08 -18.68 -3.56
N ALA A 126 6.91 -18.06 -3.51
CA ALA A 126 6.44 -17.12 -4.53
C ALA A 126 7.06 -15.72 -4.40
N GLY A 127 7.77 -15.44 -3.31
CA GLY A 127 8.50 -14.18 -3.09
C GLY A 127 7.79 -13.18 -2.18
N ALA A 128 6.75 -13.59 -1.43
CA ALA A 128 6.11 -12.71 -0.46
C ALA A 128 7.12 -12.14 0.54
N SER A 129 7.05 -10.84 0.81
CA SER A 129 7.95 -10.12 1.73
C SER A 129 7.77 -10.62 3.16
N GLN A 130 6.52 -10.92 3.54
CA GLN A 130 6.18 -11.51 4.84
C GLN A 130 5.06 -12.55 4.68
N VAL A 131 5.13 -13.63 5.44
CA VAL A 131 4.05 -14.64 5.51
C VAL A 131 3.73 -14.94 6.97
N ILE A 132 2.51 -14.64 7.38
CA ILE A 132 1.98 -14.90 8.71
C ILE A 132 1.12 -16.17 8.63
N CYS A 133 1.60 -17.24 9.26
CA CYS A 133 0.93 -18.55 9.25
C CYS A 133 0.16 -18.76 10.57
N GLU A 134 -1.02 -18.17 10.64
CA GLU A 134 -1.90 -18.17 11.82
C GLU A 134 -3.37 -18.09 11.36
N PRO A 135 -4.34 -18.33 12.28
CA PRO A 135 -5.76 -18.03 11.98
C PRO A 135 -5.92 -16.60 11.47
N PHE A 136 -6.76 -16.40 10.44
CA PHE A 136 -6.90 -15.10 9.77
C PHE A 136 -7.26 -13.96 10.72
N GLU A 137 -8.06 -14.24 11.74
CA GLU A 137 -8.46 -13.24 12.73
C GLU A 137 -7.26 -12.70 13.52
N GLU A 138 -6.41 -13.60 14.02
CA GLU A 138 -5.19 -13.26 14.77
C GLU A 138 -4.13 -12.62 13.90
N ALA A 139 -3.97 -13.13 12.67
CA ALA A 139 -3.04 -12.58 11.69
C ALA A 139 -3.41 -11.14 11.30
N LEU A 140 -4.70 -10.86 11.07
CA LEU A 140 -5.19 -9.52 10.72
C LEU A 140 -5.06 -8.53 11.87
N ASP A 141 -5.11 -8.97 13.12
CA ASP A 141 -4.90 -8.08 14.28
C ASP A 141 -3.45 -7.52 14.33
N LYS A 142 -2.50 -8.20 13.69
CA LYS A 142 -1.09 -7.77 13.59
C LYS A 142 -0.83 -6.81 12.41
N ILE A 143 -1.78 -6.69 11.49
CA ILE A 143 -1.64 -5.82 10.33
C ILE A 143 -2.23 -4.45 10.66
N GLN A 144 -1.42 -3.41 10.56
CA GLN A 144 -1.90 -2.04 10.50
C GLN A 144 -2.25 -1.69 9.05
N GLY A 145 -3.45 -1.11 8.84
CA GLY A 145 -3.81 -0.55 7.55
C GLY A 145 -3.31 0.89 7.42
N SER A 146 -3.16 1.35 6.20
CA SER A 146 -2.84 2.73 5.85
C SER A 146 -3.54 3.11 4.54
N ALA A 147 -3.46 4.39 4.15
CA ALA A 147 -3.96 4.86 2.85
C ALA A 147 -3.27 4.20 1.63
N ASP A 148 -2.14 3.48 1.85
CA ASP A 148 -1.40 2.75 0.83
C ASP A 148 -1.52 1.22 0.96
N THR A 149 -2.42 0.73 1.83
CA THR A 149 -2.64 -0.70 2.04
C THR A 149 -3.78 -1.23 1.16
N TYR A 150 -3.48 -2.22 0.36
CA TYR A 150 -4.40 -2.92 -0.54
C TYR A 150 -4.72 -4.31 0.01
N PHE A 151 -5.93 -4.53 0.48
CA PHE A 151 -6.36 -5.83 0.98
C PHE A 151 -6.99 -6.68 -0.13
N VAL A 152 -6.52 -7.91 -0.28
CA VAL A 152 -6.99 -8.86 -1.31
C VAL A 152 -7.43 -10.16 -0.64
N ILE A 153 -8.73 -10.43 -0.61
CA ILE A 153 -9.33 -11.59 0.06
C ILE A 153 -9.50 -12.71 -0.96
N LEU A 154 -8.64 -13.73 -0.89
CA LEU A 154 -8.57 -14.89 -1.77
C LEU A 154 -8.69 -16.20 -0.98
N THR A 155 -9.54 -16.23 0.05
CA THR A 155 -9.65 -17.39 0.93
C THR A 155 -10.41 -18.53 0.28
N ARG A 156 -10.33 -19.71 0.90
CA ARG A 156 -10.99 -20.95 0.40
C ARG A 156 -12.50 -21.03 0.66
N GLY A 157 -13.09 -20.10 1.41
CA GLY A 157 -14.49 -20.24 1.76
C GLY A 157 -15.12 -18.98 2.37
N HIS A 158 -16.44 -18.87 2.19
CA HIS A 158 -17.21 -17.69 2.62
C HIS A 158 -17.07 -17.35 4.10
N ARG A 159 -16.87 -18.35 4.97
CA ARG A 159 -16.63 -18.12 6.41
C ARG A 159 -15.34 -17.32 6.65
N TYR A 160 -14.28 -17.67 5.95
CA TYR A 160 -13.01 -16.96 6.06
C TYR A 160 -13.06 -15.59 5.38
N ASP A 161 -13.76 -15.49 4.23
CA ASP A 161 -14.00 -14.22 3.56
C ASP A 161 -14.71 -13.23 4.50
N GLN A 162 -15.73 -13.72 5.23
CA GLN A 162 -16.47 -12.88 6.19
C GLN A 162 -15.59 -12.42 7.35
N ILE A 163 -14.79 -13.33 7.96
CA ILE A 163 -13.86 -12.98 9.04
C ILE A 163 -12.85 -11.93 8.55
N CYS A 164 -12.26 -12.14 7.37
CA CYS A 164 -11.29 -11.21 6.80
C CYS A 164 -11.93 -9.85 6.54
N LEU A 165 -13.07 -9.81 5.87
CA LEU A 165 -13.72 -8.54 5.52
C LEU A 165 -14.17 -7.78 6.77
N GLU A 166 -14.68 -8.46 7.79
CA GLU A 166 -15.09 -7.86 9.07
C GLU A 166 -13.91 -7.13 9.76
N LYS A 167 -12.74 -7.78 9.82
CA LYS A 167 -11.53 -7.21 10.42
C LYS A 167 -10.91 -6.07 9.57
N ILE A 168 -10.93 -6.23 8.24
CA ILE A 168 -10.35 -5.25 7.31
C ILE A 168 -11.21 -3.98 7.24
N ALA A 169 -12.53 -4.11 7.30
CA ALA A 169 -13.46 -2.97 7.24
C ALA A 169 -13.22 -1.91 8.33
N ALA A 170 -12.62 -2.30 9.46
CA ALA A 170 -12.27 -1.40 10.56
C ALA A 170 -10.88 -0.76 10.42
N LYS A 171 -10.14 -1.05 9.34
CA LYS A 171 -8.77 -0.56 9.12
C LYS A 171 -8.74 0.50 8.03
N GLU A 172 -7.78 1.41 8.11
CA GLU A 172 -7.48 2.29 7.00
C GLU A 172 -6.95 1.48 5.80
N HIS A 173 -7.38 1.83 4.58
CA HIS A 173 -7.02 1.10 3.37
C HIS A 173 -7.21 1.94 2.11
N ALA A 174 -6.40 1.68 1.09
CA ALA A 174 -6.58 2.20 -0.26
C ALA A 174 -7.60 1.37 -1.06
N TYR A 175 -7.69 0.06 -0.77
CA TYR A 175 -8.48 -0.87 -1.57
C TYR A 175 -8.83 -2.13 -0.80
N ILE A 176 -10.05 -2.62 -1.01
CA ILE A 176 -10.46 -3.98 -0.60
C ILE A 176 -11.03 -4.70 -1.82
N GLY A 177 -10.41 -5.82 -2.18
CA GLY A 177 -10.91 -6.73 -3.22
C GLY A 177 -11.22 -8.11 -2.66
N MET A 178 -12.35 -8.72 -3.06
CA MET A 178 -12.73 -10.03 -2.59
C MET A 178 -13.14 -10.95 -3.74
N ILE A 179 -12.55 -12.15 -3.78
CA ILE A 179 -12.94 -13.19 -4.75
C ILE A 179 -14.29 -13.82 -4.36
N GLY A 180 -15.10 -14.10 -5.35
CA GLY A 180 -16.35 -14.82 -5.13
C GLY A 180 -17.37 -14.56 -6.24
N SER A 181 -18.40 -15.42 -6.33
CA SER A 181 -19.53 -15.15 -7.20
C SER A 181 -20.37 -13.99 -6.64
N ARG A 182 -21.07 -13.25 -7.48
CA ARG A 182 -21.96 -12.15 -7.09
C ARG A 182 -22.93 -12.57 -5.97
N ARG A 183 -23.50 -13.79 -6.07
CA ARG A 183 -24.40 -14.32 -5.05
C ARG A 183 -23.72 -14.53 -3.70
N ARG A 184 -22.50 -15.12 -3.71
CA ARG A 184 -21.72 -15.39 -2.49
C ARG A 184 -21.30 -14.12 -1.81
N THR A 185 -20.80 -13.16 -2.55
CA THR A 185 -20.32 -11.88 -2.01
C THR A 185 -21.46 -11.02 -1.46
N ALA A 186 -22.63 -11.06 -2.09
CA ALA A 186 -23.83 -10.40 -1.57
C ALA A 186 -24.25 -10.95 -0.19
N LEU A 187 -24.19 -12.28 0.00
CA LEU A 187 -24.50 -12.89 1.31
C LEU A 187 -23.49 -12.48 2.40
N VAL A 188 -22.19 -12.39 2.05
CA VAL A 188 -21.17 -11.91 3.00
C VAL A 188 -21.43 -10.47 3.39
N LYS A 189 -21.65 -9.57 2.41
CA LYS A 189 -21.94 -8.15 2.67
C LYS A 189 -23.21 -7.99 3.53
N GLN A 190 -24.29 -8.70 3.21
CA GLN A 190 -25.52 -8.66 3.97
C GLN A 190 -25.29 -9.09 5.43
N SER A 191 -24.60 -10.20 5.66
CA SER A 191 -24.31 -10.69 7.01
C SER A 191 -23.46 -9.71 7.82
N LEU A 192 -22.54 -8.96 7.19
CA LEU A 192 -21.72 -7.96 7.85
C LEU A 192 -22.50 -6.67 8.13
N ALA A 193 -23.40 -6.27 7.24
CA ALA A 193 -24.30 -5.13 7.50
C ALA A 193 -25.21 -5.43 8.70
N GLU A 194 -25.74 -6.66 8.83
CA GLU A 194 -26.52 -7.09 9.99
C GLU A 194 -25.72 -7.09 11.31
N LYS A 195 -24.39 -7.21 11.23
CA LYS A 195 -23.46 -7.09 12.36
C LYS A 195 -23.03 -5.64 12.66
N GLY A 196 -23.49 -4.67 11.87
CA GLY A 196 -23.21 -3.26 12.08
C GLY A 196 -21.92 -2.74 11.39
N VAL A 197 -21.37 -3.47 10.42
CA VAL A 197 -20.31 -2.94 9.58
C VAL A 197 -20.88 -1.84 8.68
N ASP A 198 -20.13 -0.74 8.54
CA ASP A 198 -20.55 0.42 7.77
C ASP A 198 -20.88 0.06 6.32
N GLN A 199 -22.06 0.48 5.87
CA GLN A 199 -22.54 0.21 4.51
C GLN A 199 -21.66 0.87 3.44
N GLU A 200 -21.11 2.06 3.70
CA GLU A 200 -20.21 2.75 2.77
C GLU A 200 -18.95 1.94 2.52
N VAL A 201 -18.37 1.35 3.57
CA VAL A 201 -17.21 0.46 3.44
C VAL A 201 -17.57 -0.79 2.65
N LEU A 202 -18.71 -1.42 2.95
CA LEU A 202 -19.18 -2.62 2.23
C LEU A 202 -19.44 -2.33 0.75
N ASP A 203 -19.98 -1.16 0.41
CA ASP A 203 -20.25 -0.77 -0.97
C ASP A 203 -18.95 -0.49 -1.74
N ALA A 204 -17.92 0.02 -1.07
CA ALA A 204 -16.59 0.26 -1.64
C ALA A 204 -15.79 -1.03 -1.92
N VAL A 205 -16.19 -2.18 -1.34
CA VAL A 205 -15.49 -3.45 -1.62
C VAL A 205 -15.68 -3.89 -3.07
N TYR A 206 -14.59 -4.05 -3.78
CA TYR A 206 -14.55 -4.56 -5.16
C TYR A 206 -14.80 -6.09 -5.17
N THR A 207 -15.99 -6.47 -5.57
CA THR A 207 -16.40 -7.89 -5.62
C THR A 207 -17.51 -8.12 -6.65
N PRO A 208 -17.38 -9.13 -7.51
CA PRO A 208 -16.19 -9.99 -7.71
C PRO A 208 -14.94 -9.17 -8.05
N ILE A 209 -13.81 -9.53 -7.43
CA ILE A 209 -12.53 -8.89 -7.74
C ILE A 209 -12.10 -9.16 -9.19
N GLY A 210 -11.50 -8.19 -9.83
CA GLY A 210 -10.90 -8.31 -11.16
C GLY A 210 -11.77 -7.83 -12.32
N LEU A 211 -11.16 -7.84 -13.50
CA LEU A 211 -11.82 -7.47 -14.75
C LEU A 211 -12.52 -8.69 -15.37
N ASP A 212 -13.71 -8.49 -15.90
CA ASP A 212 -14.45 -9.53 -16.63
C ASP A 212 -13.95 -9.63 -18.08
N ILE A 213 -12.88 -10.40 -18.27
CA ILE A 213 -12.24 -10.64 -19.58
C ILE A 213 -12.28 -12.11 -20.00
N GLY A 214 -13.16 -12.93 -19.38
CA GLY A 214 -13.31 -14.35 -19.72
C GLY A 214 -12.12 -15.21 -19.26
N ALA A 215 -11.37 -14.83 -18.23
CA ALA A 215 -10.25 -15.59 -17.70
C ALA A 215 -10.67 -16.97 -17.17
N GLN A 216 -9.99 -18.04 -17.59
CA GLN A 216 -10.35 -19.43 -17.23
C GLN A 216 -9.26 -20.14 -16.40
N THR A 217 -8.00 -19.74 -16.53
CA THR A 217 -6.92 -20.37 -15.75
C THR A 217 -6.65 -19.58 -14.47
N PRO A 218 -6.14 -20.22 -13.39
CA PRO A 218 -5.76 -19.50 -12.16
C PRO A 218 -4.87 -18.29 -12.41
N ALA A 219 -3.87 -18.43 -13.29
CA ALA A 219 -2.96 -17.33 -13.63
C ALA A 219 -3.66 -16.19 -14.39
N ALA A 220 -4.53 -16.49 -15.34
CA ALA A 220 -5.32 -15.49 -16.05
C ALA A 220 -6.31 -14.76 -15.12
N VAL A 221 -6.97 -15.49 -14.22
CA VAL A 221 -7.83 -14.92 -13.17
C VAL A 221 -7.04 -14.00 -12.26
N SER A 222 -5.85 -14.43 -11.82
CA SER A 222 -4.97 -13.62 -10.98
C SER A 222 -4.54 -12.32 -11.65
N TYR A 223 -4.26 -12.34 -12.96
CA TYR A 223 -3.94 -11.15 -13.74
C TYR A 223 -5.07 -10.12 -13.70
N THR A 224 -6.33 -10.57 -13.72
CA THR A 224 -7.48 -9.66 -13.64
C THR A 224 -7.60 -8.94 -12.30
N HIS A 225 -7.04 -9.51 -11.23
CA HIS A 225 -7.12 -8.97 -9.87
C HIS A 225 -6.19 -7.77 -9.62
N LEU A 226 -5.13 -7.62 -10.41
CA LEU A 226 -4.15 -6.52 -10.27
C LEU A 226 -4.59 -5.24 -11.00
N ARG A 227 -5.86 -4.93 -10.95
CA ARG A 227 -6.40 -3.65 -11.39
C ARG A 227 -6.00 -2.59 -10.35
N ALA A 228 -4.93 -1.94 -10.60
CA ALA A 228 -4.54 -0.75 -9.84
C ALA A 228 -5.02 0.51 -10.56
#